data_b017645f2c122d04139490f34aca633e
#
_entry.id   b017645f2c122d04139490f34aca633e
#
_cell.length_a   1.000
_cell.length_b   1.000
_cell.length_c   1.000
_cell.angle_alpha   90.00
_cell.angle_beta   90.00
_cell.angle_gamma   90.00
#
_symmetry.space_group_name_H-M   'P 1'
#
loop_
_entity.id
_entity.type
_entity.pdbx_description
1 polymer ?
#
loop_
_entity_poly.entity_id
_entity_poly.type
_entity_poly.pdbx_seq_one_letter_code
_entity_poly.pdbx_strand_id
1 'polypeptide(L)'
;MRRAFRFAHRARRRRIALAAATTVLGLAVSVPTLSWAHAVVFPRRSTTGAYEKYVLRVPNEKAVPTTRVELVFPKDVRVTSFADVPGWQLEVVTDSAKAITAAIWTGTLPPARFVEFPFVAVNPKTDATLTWPAYQTYADGERVEWSGPEGSKRPASVTKIGAAAAAEGSDGGYGRWVPWAAVALSLVSLGLAIRKPVARPAT
;
A
#
# COMPACT_ATOMS: atom_id res chain seq x y z
N MET A 1 17.28 -25.49 55.98
CA MET A 1 16.58 -24.31 55.49
C MET A 1 17.18 -23.55 54.27
N ARG A 2 18.45 -23.71 53.93
CA ARG A 2 19.09 -22.94 52.82
C ARG A 2 18.81 -23.44 51.38
N ARG A 3 18.31 -24.67 51.18
CA ARG A 3 18.06 -25.23 49.83
C ARG A 3 16.71 -24.78 49.22
N ALA A 4 15.68 -24.54 50.00
CA ALA A 4 14.38 -24.13 49.51
C ALA A 4 14.36 -22.72 48.92
N PHE A 5 15.16 -21.81 49.45
CA PHE A 5 15.25 -20.43 48.98
C PHE A 5 15.87 -20.29 47.56
N ARG A 6 16.78 -21.20 47.19
CA ARG A 6 17.44 -21.16 45.87
C ARG A 6 16.52 -21.61 44.73
N PHE A 7 15.55 -22.49 45.00
CA PHE A 7 14.59 -22.96 43.97
C PHE A 7 13.55 -21.89 43.64
N ALA A 8 13.05 -21.15 44.61
CA ALA A 8 12.05 -20.09 44.39
C ALA A 8 12.62 -18.92 43.55
N HIS A 9 13.88 -18.53 43.76
CA HIS A 9 14.54 -17.49 42.99
C HIS A 9 14.79 -17.87 41.53
N ARG A 10 15.10 -19.15 41.24
CA ARG A 10 15.29 -19.63 39.87
C ARG A 10 13.99 -19.70 39.09
N ALA A 11 12.90 -20.10 39.72
CA ALA A 11 11.57 -20.14 39.09
C ALA A 11 11.05 -18.73 38.79
N ARG A 12 11.26 -17.76 39.67
CA ARG A 12 10.89 -16.38 39.48
C ARG A 12 11.66 -15.71 38.33
N ARG A 13 12.99 -15.93 38.27
CA ARG A 13 13.84 -15.40 37.16
C ARG A 13 13.47 -15.99 35.80
N ARG A 14 13.12 -17.29 35.71
CA ARG A 14 12.64 -17.90 34.47
C ARG A 14 11.30 -17.34 34.01
N ARG A 15 10.36 -17.04 34.94
CA ARG A 15 9.08 -16.44 34.61
C ARG A 15 9.22 -15.00 34.11
N ILE A 16 10.12 -14.22 34.70
CA ILE A 16 10.43 -12.85 34.25
C ILE A 16 11.11 -12.89 32.87
N ALA A 17 12.04 -13.81 32.65
CA ALA A 17 12.69 -13.96 31.33
C ALA A 17 11.74 -14.40 30.22
N LEU A 18 10.78 -15.31 30.52
CA LEU A 18 9.74 -15.69 29.55
C LEU A 18 8.78 -14.52 29.25
N ALA A 19 8.37 -13.76 30.26
CA ALA A 19 7.51 -12.60 30.07
C ALA A 19 8.22 -11.50 29.27
N ALA A 20 9.50 -11.25 29.52
CA ALA A 20 10.30 -10.30 28.74
C ALA A 20 10.50 -10.76 27.29
N ALA A 21 10.70 -12.05 27.04
CA ALA A 21 10.85 -12.60 25.70
C ALA A 21 9.56 -12.49 24.87
N THR A 22 8.38 -12.69 25.47
CA THR A 22 7.10 -12.52 24.79
C THR A 22 6.77 -11.05 24.48
N THR A 23 7.19 -10.12 25.35
CA THR A 23 7.01 -8.68 25.11
C THR A 23 7.90 -8.19 23.97
N VAL A 24 9.15 -8.65 23.89
CA VAL A 24 10.08 -8.29 22.81
C VAL A 24 9.64 -8.87 21.47
N LEU A 25 9.12 -10.11 21.45
CA LEU A 25 8.59 -10.73 20.22
C LEU A 25 7.33 -10.02 19.73
N GLY A 26 6.46 -9.54 20.63
CA GLY A 26 5.27 -8.76 20.28
C GLY A 26 5.61 -7.37 19.70
N LEU A 27 6.68 -6.73 20.16
CA LEU A 27 7.13 -5.43 19.65
C LEU A 27 7.79 -5.55 18.27
N ALA A 28 8.42 -6.68 17.96
CA ALA A 28 9.08 -6.89 16.66
C ALA A 28 8.11 -7.03 15.48
N VAL A 29 6.82 -7.36 15.73
CA VAL A 29 5.79 -7.49 14.68
C VAL A 29 5.14 -6.15 14.32
N SER A 30 5.38 -5.09 15.09
CA SER A 30 4.77 -3.76 14.93
C SER A 30 5.68 -2.77 14.21
N VAL A 31 6.60 -3.22 13.36
CA VAL A 31 7.32 -2.28 12.48
C VAL A 31 6.32 -1.78 11.45
N PRO A 32 5.89 -0.50 11.50
CA PRO A 32 5.08 0.05 10.43
C PRO A 32 5.94 -0.06 9.17
N THR A 33 5.50 -0.87 8.22
CA THR A 33 6.03 -0.77 6.87
C THR A 33 5.74 0.66 6.45
N LEU A 34 6.76 1.48 6.28
CA LEU A 34 6.65 2.77 5.62
C LEU A 34 6.08 2.48 4.23
N SER A 35 4.76 2.52 4.14
CA SER A 35 4.07 2.50 2.86
C SER A 35 4.41 3.83 2.21
N TRP A 36 5.43 3.83 1.40
CA TRP A 36 5.74 4.96 0.53
C TRP A 36 4.50 5.16 -0.33
N ALA A 37 3.83 6.29 -0.16
CA ALA A 37 2.69 6.61 -0.98
C ALA A 37 3.18 6.88 -2.40
N HIS A 38 2.96 5.92 -3.28
CA HIS A 38 3.34 5.98 -4.68
C HIS A 38 2.27 6.68 -5.51
N ALA A 39 2.67 7.31 -6.60
CA ALA A 39 1.72 7.65 -7.65
C ALA A 39 1.17 6.36 -8.26
N VAL A 40 -0.16 6.19 -8.23
CA VAL A 40 -0.82 4.93 -8.62
C VAL A 40 -1.99 5.20 -9.54
N VAL A 41 -2.09 4.44 -10.64
CA VAL A 41 -3.25 4.41 -11.51
C VAL A 41 -4.18 3.26 -11.10
N PHE A 42 -5.44 3.56 -10.89
CA PHE A 42 -6.53 2.61 -10.64
C PHE A 42 -7.49 2.56 -11.82
N PRO A 43 -8.12 1.39 -12.05
CA PRO A 43 -7.96 0.11 -11.38
C PRO A 43 -6.63 -0.58 -11.74
N ARG A 44 -6.15 -1.46 -10.88
CA ARG A 44 -4.94 -2.27 -11.15
C ARG A 44 -5.21 -3.50 -12.03
N ARG A 45 -6.48 -3.78 -12.29
CA ARG A 45 -6.97 -4.83 -13.19
C ARG A 45 -8.16 -4.30 -13.95
N SER A 46 -8.24 -4.63 -15.24
CA SER A 46 -9.37 -4.31 -16.08
C SER A 46 -9.52 -5.35 -17.18
N THR A 47 -10.57 -5.23 -18.00
CA THR A 47 -10.90 -6.19 -19.04
C THR A 47 -10.46 -5.72 -20.42
N THR A 48 -10.21 -6.69 -21.31
CA THR A 48 -9.86 -6.43 -22.71
C THR A 48 -10.99 -5.65 -23.41
N GLY A 49 -10.61 -4.64 -24.18
CA GLY A 49 -11.53 -3.79 -24.96
C GLY A 49 -12.49 -2.92 -24.14
N ALA A 50 -12.38 -2.92 -22.82
CA ALA A 50 -13.25 -2.13 -21.96
C ALA A 50 -13.04 -0.62 -22.17
N TYR A 51 -14.13 0.14 -22.05
CA TYR A 51 -14.13 1.58 -21.91
C TYR A 51 -14.04 1.88 -20.41
N GLU A 52 -12.81 2.09 -19.93
CA GLU A 52 -12.48 2.09 -18.50
C GLU A 52 -12.24 3.51 -17.97
N LYS A 53 -12.76 3.80 -16.78
CA LYS A 53 -12.40 4.99 -16.02
C LYS A 53 -11.16 4.72 -15.19
N TYR A 54 -10.08 5.35 -15.54
CA TYR A 54 -8.84 5.34 -14.78
C TYR A 54 -8.73 6.55 -13.85
N VAL A 55 -8.00 6.39 -12.76
CA VAL A 55 -7.70 7.47 -11.82
C VAL A 55 -6.22 7.41 -11.45
N LEU A 56 -5.47 8.44 -11.81
CA LEU A 56 -4.12 8.63 -11.27
C LEU A 56 -4.26 9.31 -9.91
N ARG A 57 -3.85 8.64 -8.83
CA ARG A 57 -3.71 9.23 -7.50
C ARG A 57 -2.26 9.57 -7.24
N VAL A 58 -2.02 10.82 -6.84
CA VAL A 58 -0.69 11.34 -6.51
C VAL A 58 -0.71 11.90 -5.09
N PRO A 59 0.04 11.32 -4.16
CA PRO A 59 0.20 11.86 -2.81
C PRO A 59 1.31 12.92 -2.77
N ASN A 60 1.24 13.82 -1.80
CA ASN A 60 2.36 14.69 -1.43
C ASN A 60 2.78 14.40 0.02
N GLU A 61 3.91 13.72 0.17
CA GLU A 61 4.50 13.40 1.48
C GLU A 61 5.64 14.36 1.87
N LYS A 62 6.01 15.29 0.97
CA LYS A 62 7.02 16.30 1.26
C LYS A 62 6.44 17.51 1.96
N ALA A 63 7.33 18.29 2.61
CA ALA A 63 6.96 19.54 3.25
C ALA A 63 6.71 20.69 2.26
N VAL A 64 7.04 20.49 0.97
CA VAL A 64 6.84 21.48 -0.10
C VAL A 64 5.68 21.05 -1.00
N PRO A 65 4.92 21.98 -1.58
CA PRO A 65 3.81 21.65 -2.48
C PRO A 65 4.27 20.94 -3.75
N THR A 66 3.44 20.03 -4.28
CA THR A 66 3.54 19.57 -5.68
C THR A 66 2.92 20.62 -6.59
N THR A 67 3.62 20.95 -7.68
CA THR A 67 3.18 22.01 -8.63
C THR A 67 2.85 21.46 -10.00
N ARG A 68 3.37 20.30 -10.38
CA ARG A 68 3.14 19.66 -11.68
C ARG A 68 3.11 18.15 -11.55
N VAL A 69 2.19 17.54 -12.25
CA VAL A 69 2.07 16.09 -12.41
C VAL A 69 1.98 15.77 -13.90
N GLU A 70 2.74 14.77 -14.35
CA GLU A 70 2.73 14.29 -15.72
C GLU A 70 2.48 12.78 -15.71
N LEU A 71 1.59 12.30 -16.56
CA LEU A 71 1.32 10.88 -16.79
C LEU A 71 1.57 10.54 -18.25
N VAL A 72 2.44 9.57 -18.49
CA VAL A 72 2.69 9.03 -19.83
C VAL A 72 1.80 7.82 -20.06
N PHE A 73 1.08 7.80 -21.18
CA PHE A 73 0.13 6.74 -21.51
C PHE A 73 0.81 5.59 -22.25
N PRO A 74 0.47 4.33 -21.92
CA PRO A 74 0.91 3.17 -22.69
C PRO A 74 0.38 3.26 -24.14
N LYS A 75 1.19 2.83 -25.11
CA LYS A 75 0.85 2.90 -26.55
C LYS A 75 -0.42 2.13 -26.93
N ASP A 76 -0.74 1.07 -26.17
CA ASP A 76 -1.87 0.18 -26.45
C ASP A 76 -3.19 0.71 -25.87
N VAL A 77 -3.16 1.89 -25.24
CA VAL A 77 -4.34 2.53 -24.63
C VAL A 77 -4.75 3.73 -25.46
N ARG A 78 -6.04 3.83 -25.74
CA ARG A 78 -6.61 5.01 -26.41
C ARG A 78 -7.38 5.88 -25.41
N VAL A 79 -6.73 6.93 -24.92
CA VAL A 79 -7.36 7.91 -24.02
C VAL A 79 -8.42 8.71 -24.81
N THR A 80 -9.59 8.94 -24.19
CA THR A 80 -10.73 9.58 -24.83
C THR A 80 -11.20 10.87 -24.15
N SER A 81 -11.07 10.96 -22.83
CA SER A 81 -11.49 12.14 -22.08
C SER A 81 -10.83 12.23 -20.71
N PHE A 82 -10.83 13.42 -20.16
CA PHE A 82 -10.31 13.74 -18.83
C PHE A 82 -11.41 14.41 -18.02
N ALA A 83 -11.41 14.16 -16.72
CA ALA A 83 -12.24 14.94 -15.80
C ALA A 83 -11.60 16.31 -15.55
N ASP A 84 -12.43 17.30 -15.35
CA ASP A 84 -11.98 18.58 -14.80
C ASP A 84 -11.63 18.40 -13.32
N VAL A 85 -10.44 18.90 -12.92
CA VAL A 85 -9.95 18.83 -11.55
C VAL A 85 -9.78 20.27 -11.03
N PRO A 86 -10.63 20.72 -10.11
CA PRO A 86 -10.58 22.10 -9.63
C PRO A 86 -9.20 22.51 -9.12
N GLY A 87 -8.72 23.66 -9.56
CA GLY A 87 -7.39 24.19 -9.19
C GLY A 87 -6.22 23.60 -9.98
N TRP A 88 -6.49 22.76 -11.01
CA TRP A 88 -5.47 22.20 -11.91
C TRP A 88 -5.79 22.53 -13.35
N GLN A 89 -4.75 22.94 -14.10
CA GLN A 89 -4.81 23.15 -15.53
C GLN A 89 -4.29 21.91 -16.24
N LEU A 90 -5.04 21.42 -17.23
CA LEU A 90 -4.67 20.26 -18.03
C LEU A 90 -4.07 20.69 -19.37
N GLU A 91 -2.90 20.12 -19.68
CA GLU A 91 -2.29 20.13 -21.02
C GLU A 91 -2.24 18.70 -21.53
N VAL A 92 -2.69 18.48 -22.77
CA VAL A 92 -2.70 17.16 -23.42
C VAL A 92 -1.62 17.12 -24.49
N VAL A 93 -0.73 16.14 -24.40
CA VAL A 93 0.33 15.92 -25.37
C VAL A 93 -0.11 14.85 -26.36
N THR A 94 0.03 15.15 -27.65
CA THR A 94 -0.31 14.23 -28.74
C THR A 94 0.90 13.98 -29.64
N ASP A 95 0.91 12.82 -30.28
CA ASP A 95 1.87 12.48 -31.33
C ASP A 95 1.45 13.05 -32.70
N SER A 96 2.24 12.74 -33.75
CA SER A 96 1.97 13.15 -35.11
C SER A 96 0.65 12.58 -35.68
N ALA A 97 0.18 11.45 -35.16
CA ALA A 97 -1.08 10.81 -35.51
C ALA A 97 -2.27 11.36 -34.66
N LYS A 98 -2.03 12.38 -33.85
CA LYS A 98 -2.99 12.98 -32.90
C LYS A 98 -3.46 12.00 -31.80
N ALA A 99 -2.72 10.93 -31.57
CA ALA A 99 -2.97 10.07 -30.43
C ALA A 99 -2.44 10.73 -29.15
N ILE A 100 -3.22 10.67 -28.07
CA ILE A 100 -2.82 11.22 -26.78
C ILE A 100 -1.74 10.33 -26.16
N THR A 101 -0.56 10.90 -25.90
CA THR A 101 0.61 10.19 -25.39
C THR A 101 0.94 10.55 -23.95
N ALA A 102 0.57 11.76 -23.49
CA ALA A 102 0.73 12.16 -22.11
C ALA A 102 -0.32 13.23 -21.72
N ALA A 103 -0.52 13.37 -20.43
CA ALA A 103 -1.27 14.46 -19.83
C ALA A 103 -0.42 15.12 -18.74
N ILE A 104 -0.49 16.44 -18.69
CA ILE A 104 0.24 17.26 -17.74
C ILE A 104 -0.76 18.14 -16.99
N TRP A 105 -0.74 18.01 -15.66
CA TRP A 105 -1.56 18.86 -14.80
C TRP A 105 -0.65 19.82 -14.03
N THR A 106 -0.95 21.11 -14.11
CA THR A 106 -0.26 22.18 -13.37
C THR A 106 -1.21 22.79 -12.36
N GLY A 107 -0.82 22.82 -11.10
CA GLY A 107 -1.66 23.31 -10.00
C GLY A 107 -0.90 23.31 -8.69
N THR A 108 -1.58 23.18 -7.56
CA THR A 108 -0.94 23.16 -6.25
C THR A 108 -1.55 22.08 -5.36
N LEU A 109 -0.74 21.11 -4.97
CA LEU A 109 -1.09 20.12 -3.93
C LEU A 109 -0.28 20.40 -2.67
N PRO A 110 -0.90 20.87 -1.59
CA PRO A 110 -0.21 21.09 -0.32
C PRO A 110 0.38 19.81 0.28
N PRO A 111 1.31 19.92 1.24
CA PRO A 111 1.83 18.80 2.00
C PRO A 111 0.75 17.97 2.68
N ALA A 112 1.02 16.67 2.89
CA ALA A 112 0.16 15.71 3.56
C ALA A 112 -1.25 15.57 2.94
N ARG A 113 -1.36 15.79 1.63
CA ARG A 113 -2.59 15.62 0.85
C ARG A 113 -2.34 14.72 -0.35
N PHE A 114 -3.41 14.31 -1.02
CA PHE A 114 -3.34 13.67 -2.33
C PHE A 114 -4.31 14.36 -3.29
N VAL A 115 -4.07 14.17 -4.58
CA VAL A 115 -4.97 14.58 -5.66
C VAL A 115 -5.27 13.38 -6.55
N GLU A 116 -6.43 13.37 -7.16
CA GLU A 116 -6.84 12.39 -8.16
C GLU A 116 -7.11 13.05 -9.49
N PHE A 117 -6.58 12.45 -10.56
CA PHE A 117 -6.76 12.87 -11.95
C PHE A 117 -7.50 11.75 -12.70
N PRO A 118 -8.85 11.83 -12.77
CA PRO A 118 -9.64 10.85 -13.49
C PRO A 118 -9.54 11.06 -15.01
N PHE A 119 -9.46 9.96 -15.75
CA PHE A 119 -9.54 9.96 -17.21
C PHE A 119 -10.22 8.68 -17.70
N VAL A 120 -10.66 8.69 -18.95
CA VAL A 120 -11.30 7.52 -19.58
C VAL A 120 -10.47 7.08 -20.76
N ALA A 121 -10.28 5.77 -20.86
CA ALA A 121 -9.54 5.18 -21.96
C ALA A 121 -10.14 3.85 -22.41
N VAL A 122 -9.89 3.48 -23.65
CA VAL A 122 -10.23 2.17 -24.20
C VAL A 122 -9.03 1.26 -24.08
N ASN A 123 -9.24 0.12 -23.48
CA ASN A 123 -8.22 -0.92 -23.28
C ASN A 123 -7.87 -1.64 -24.58
N PRO A 124 -6.68 -2.25 -24.68
CA PRO A 124 -6.34 -3.16 -25.78
C PRO A 124 -7.34 -4.32 -25.83
N LYS A 125 -7.53 -4.88 -27.04
CA LYS A 125 -8.45 -6.00 -27.27
C LYS A 125 -7.87 -7.35 -26.87
N THR A 126 -6.60 -7.41 -26.53
CA THR A 126 -5.85 -8.59 -26.09
C THR A 126 -5.32 -8.39 -24.69
N ASP A 127 -4.96 -9.47 -24.03
CA ASP A 127 -4.30 -9.44 -22.71
C ASP A 127 -3.03 -8.60 -22.78
N ALA A 128 -2.86 -7.71 -21.82
CA ALA A 128 -1.72 -6.79 -21.77
C ALA A 128 -1.37 -6.39 -20.33
N THR A 129 -0.16 -5.90 -20.17
CA THR A 129 0.28 -5.23 -18.96
C THR A 129 0.56 -3.77 -19.29
N LEU A 130 -0.31 -2.89 -18.83
CA LEU A 130 -0.18 -1.45 -19.04
C LEU A 130 0.71 -0.87 -17.95
N THR A 131 1.81 -0.24 -18.36
CA THR A 131 2.72 0.48 -17.45
C THR A 131 2.48 1.98 -17.60
N TRP A 132 2.33 2.68 -16.46
CA TRP A 132 1.99 4.09 -16.39
C TRP A 132 3.11 4.89 -15.73
N PRO A 133 4.14 5.35 -16.49
CA PRO A 133 5.14 6.24 -15.93
C PRO A 133 4.51 7.57 -15.54
N ALA A 134 4.79 8.04 -14.33
CA ALA A 134 4.32 9.32 -13.84
C ALA A 134 5.48 10.13 -13.26
N TYR A 135 5.36 11.44 -13.34
CA TYR A 135 6.39 12.38 -12.88
C TYR A 135 5.74 13.46 -12.03
N GLN A 136 6.34 13.73 -10.89
CA GLN A 136 5.83 14.69 -9.92
C GLN A 136 6.89 15.75 -9.64
N THR A 137 6.59 17.03 -9.93
CA THR A 137 7.49 18.16 -9.68
C THR A 137 6.98 18.96 -8.50
N TYR A 138 7.88 19.32 -7.63
CA TYR A 138 7.63 20.08 -6.42
C TYR A 138 8.02 21.57 -6.61
N ALA A 139 7.57 22.43 -5.68
CA ALA A 139 7.81 23.86 -5.74
C ALA A 139 9.29 24.24 -5.59
N ASP A 140 10.12 23.38 -5.01
CA ASP A 140 11.58 23.53 -4.92
C ASP A 140 12.33 23.10 -6.18
N GLY A 141 11.62 22.67 -7.23
CA GLY A 141 12.16 22.19 -8.50
C GLY A 141 12.55 20.71 -8.50
N GLU A 142 12.49 20.01 -7.38
CA GLU A 142 12.75 18.57 -7.37
C GLU A 142 11.69 17.82 -8.17
N ARG A 143 12.15 16.89 -9.03
CA ARG A 143 11.28 16.00 -9.81
C ARG A 143 11.44 14.56 -9.32
N VAL A 144 10.34 13.95 -8.92
CA VAL A 144 10.26 12.54 -8.57
C VAL A 144 9.69 11.76 -9.75
N GLU A 145 10.38 10.69 -10.14
CA GLU A 145 10.03 9.84 -11.27
C GLU A 145 9.46 8.49 -10.76
N TRP A 146 8.18 8.29 -10.98
CA TRP A 146 7.46 7.03 -10.74
C TRP A 146 7.47 6.20 -12.03
N SER A 147 8.65 5.77 -12.47
CA SER A 147 8.88 5.12 -13.77
C SER A 147 9.73 3.86 -13.69
N GLY A 148 10.18 3.49 -12.48
CA GLY A 148 11.04 2.33 -12.27
C GLY A 148 10.32 1.00 -12.45
N PRO A 149 11.09 -0.12 -12.52
CA PRO A 149 10.52 -1.45 -12.57
C PRO A 149 9.82 -1.82 -11.26
N GLU A 150 8.97 -2.85 -11.32
CA GLU A 150 8.29 -3.40 -10.13
C GLU A 150 9.33 -3.78 -9.05
N GLY A 151 9.02 -3.47 -7.78
CA GLY A 151 9.93 -3.70 -6.65
C GLY A 151 11.01 -2.63 -6.45
N SER A 152 11.17 -1.66 -7.34
CA SER A 152 12.06 -0.51 -7.12
C SER A 152 11.49 0.45 -6.06
N LYS A 153 12.30 1.42 -5.64
CA LYS A 153 11.84 2.46 -4.70
C LYS A 153 10.73 3.36 -5.27
N ARG A 154 10.69 3.51 -6.60
CA ARG A 154 9.76 4.40 -7.34
C ARG A 154 9.23 3.69 -8.57
N PRO A 155 8.44 2.60 -8.42
CA PRO A 155 7.95 1.85 -9.55
C PRO A 155 6.89 2.63 -10.31
N ALA A 156 6.81 2.40 -11.63
CA ALA A 156 5.66 2.80 -12.41
C ALA A 156 4.42 2.03 -11.92
N SER A 157 3.25 2.68 -11.98
CA SER A 157 2.00 1.97 -11.74
C SER A 157 1.72 0.98 -12.86
N VAL A 158 1.05 -0.13 -12.54
CA VAL A 158 0.73 -1.19 -13.50
C VAL A 158 -0.74 -1.57 -13.41
N THR A 159 -1.38 -1.72 -14.58
CA THR A 159 -2.72 -2.31 -14.72
C THR A 159 -2.62 -3.58 -15.58
N LYS A 160 -3.12 -4.69 -15.07
CA LYS A 160 -3.22 -5.94 -15.82
C LYS A 160 -4.56 -6.00 -16.57
N ILE A 161 -4.49 -6.14 -17.90
CA ILE A 161 -5.64 -6.32 -18.76
C ILE A 161 -5.76 -7.79 -19.10
N GLY A 162 -6.95 -8.34 -18.95
CA GLY A 162 -7.24 -9.73 -19.25
C GLY A 162 -8.72 -9.97 -19.46
N ALA A 163 -9.11 -11.19 -19.80
CA ALA A 163 -10.51 -11.58 -19.83
C ALA A 163 -11.16 -11.25 -18.48
N ALA A 164 -12.45 -10.89 -18.49
CA ALA A 164 -13.20 -10.61 -17.27
C ALA A 164 -13.03 -11.80 -16.32
N ALA A 165 -12.20 -11.65 -15.28
CA ALA A 165 -12.26 -12.56 -14.16
C ALA A 165 -13.68 -12.46 -13.61
N ALA A 166 -14.41 -13.59 -13.59
CA ALA A 166 -15.69 -13.66 -12.89
C ALA A 166 -15.46 -12.97 -11.53
N ALA A 167 -16.29 -11.97 -11.23
CA ALA A 167 -16.10 -11.03 -10.14
C ALA A 167 -15.56 -11.70 -8.88
N GLU A 168 -14.26 -11.77 -8.74
CA GLU A 168 -13.64 -12.08 -7.47
C GLU A 168 -13.90 -10.85 -6.61
N GLY A 169 -14.89 -10.99 -5.74
CA GLY A 169 -15.17 -10.00 -4.71
C GLY A 169 -13.87 -9.57 -4.09
N SER A 170 -13.75 -8.32 -3.77
CA SER A 170 -12.62 -7.68 -3.10
C SER A 170 -12.34 -8.32 -1.74
N ASP A 171 -11.84 -9.54 -1.77
CA ASP A 171 -11.31 -10.24 -0.61
C ASP A 171 -9.79 -10.08 -0.63
N GLY A 172 -9.33 -9.05 0.06
CA GLY A 172 -7.99 -9.03 0.60
C GLY A 172 -7.80 -10.23 1.52
N GLY A 173 -7.47 -11.39 0.93
CA GLY A 173 -7.48 -12.71 1.57
C GLY A 173 -6.44 -12.95 2.67
N TYR A 174 -5.82 -11.92 3.23
CA TYR A 174 -4.92 -12.02 4.38
C TYR A 174 -5.49 -11.45 5.68
N GLY A 175 -6.70 -10.82 5.65
CA GLY A 175 -7.23 -10.08 6.81
C GLY A 175 -8.08 -10.88 7.78
N ARG A 176 -8.71 -12.00 7.40
CA ARG A 176 -9.77 -12.60 8.22
C ARG A 176 -9.29 -13.56 9.31
N TRP A 177 -8.17 -14.25 9.11
CA TRP A 177 -7.71 -15.28 10.06
C TRP A 177 -6.60 -14.80 11.00
N VAL A 178 -5.75 -13.85 10.59
CA VAL A 178 -4.64 -13.36 11.39
C VAL A 178 -5.09 -12.70 12.71
N PRO A 179 -6.14 -11.86 12.75
CA PRO A 179 -6.61 -11.30 14.02
C PRO A 179 -7.13 -12.36 14.98
N TRP A 180 -7.85 -13.37 14.49
CA TRP A 180 -8.41 -14.43 15.31
C TRP A 180 -7.36 -15.38 15.87
N ALA A 181 -6.31 -15.69 15.11
CA ALA A 181 -5.17 -16.46 15.60
C ALA A 181 -4.40 -15.70 16.72
N ALA A 182 -4.23 -14.39 16.59
CA ALA A 182 -3.62 -13.57 17.63
C ALA A 182 -4.48 -13.50 18.90
N VAL A 183 -5.80 -13.37 18.76
CA VAL A 183 -6.74 -13.39 19.90
C VAL A 183 -6.74 -14.75 20.59
N ALA A 184 -6.74 -15.87 19.83
CA ALA A 184 -6.69 -17.20 20.41
C ALA A 184 -5.40 -17.47 21.20
N LEU A 185 -4.24 -17.04 20.66
CA LEU A 185 -2.95 -17.12 21.35
C LEU A 185 -2.90 -16.28 22.64
N SER A 186 -3.51 -15.09 22.62
CA SER A 186 -3.61 -14.20 23.78
C SER A 186 -4.46 -14.82 24.89
N LEU A 187 -5.60 -15.45 24.54
CA LEU A 187 -6.48 -16.11 25.50
C LEU A 187 -5.84 -17.35 26.11
N VAL A 188 -5.10 -18.15 25.34
CA VAL A 188 -4.35 -19.30 25.85
C VAL A 188 -3.26 -18.84 26.83
N SER A 189 -2.54 -17.76 26.52
CA SER A 189 -1.51 -17.19 27.39
C SER A 189 -2.09 -16.68 28.70
N LEU A 190 -3.25 -16.02 28.65
CA LEU A 190 -3.98 -15.55 29.83
C LEU A 190 -4.47 -16.72 30.70
N GLY A 191 -5.02 -17.76 30.09
CA GLY A 191 -5.50 -18.96 30.79
C GLY A 191 -4.36 -19.70 31.53
N LEU A 192 -3.18 -19.76 30.94
CA LEU A 192 -1.99 -20.33 31.59
C LEU A 192 -1.44 -19.47 32.73
N ALA A 193 -1.59 -18.14 32.62
CA ALA A 193 -1.13 -17.19 33.67
C ALA A 193 -2.03 -17.22 34.92
N ILE A 194 -3.32 -17.52 34.76
CA ILE A 194 -4.34 -17.52 35.86
C ILE A 194 -4.33 -18.84 36.63
N ARG A 195 -3.79 -19.95 36.12
CA ARG A 195 -3.66 -21.19 36.86
C ARG A 195 -2.72 -21.02 38.05
N LYS A 196 -3.32 -20.75 39.21
CA LYS A 196 -2.62 -20.78 40.49
C LYS A 196 -2.07 -22.20 40.73
N PRO A 197 -0.82 -22.38 41.12
CA PRO A 197 -0.32 -23.70 41.54
C PRO A 197 -1.10 -24.12 42.77
N VAL A 198 -1.79 -25.26 42.70
CA VAL A 198 -2.40 -25.90 43.85
C VAL A 198 -1.24 -26.28 44.81
N ALA A 199 -1.19 -25.66 45.98
CA ALA A 199 -0.27 -26.02 47.03
C ALA A 199 -0.66 -27.43 47.51
N ARG A 200 0.23 -28.42 47.36
CA ARG A 200 0.10 -29.72 48.01
C ARG A 200 0.27 -29.56 49.53
N PRO A 201 -0.65 -30.06 50.34
CA PRO A 201 -0.43 -30.09 51.80
C PRO A 201 0.76 -31.02 52.10
N ALA A 202 1.61 -30.56 52.99
CA ALA A 202 2.69 -31.36 53.54
C ALA A 202 2.11 -32.30 54.56
N THR A 203 2.30 -33.60 54.37
CA THR A 203 2.20 -34.66 55.39
C THR A 203 3.52 -34.85 56.01
#